data_50a260b7cf81abf479eca72c6a7d62b5
#
_entry.id   50a260b7cf81abf479eca72c6a7d62b5
#
_cell.length_a   1.000
_cell.length_b   1.000
_cell.length_c   1.000
_cell.angle_alpha   90.00
_cell.angle_beta   90.00
_cell.angle_gamma   90.00
#
_symmetry.space_group_name_H-M   'P 1'
#
loop_
_entity.id
_entity.type
_entity.pdbx_description
1 polymer ?
#
loop_
_entity_poly.entity_id
_entity_poly.type
_entity_poly.pdbx_seq_one_letter_code
_entity_poly.pdbx_strand_id
1 'polypeptide(L)'
;MKYYLFVVSALWCLVEGYRVNVNSIDEDDPLILTPYILDGKISEGRKAARVEPFVDGVESYSGFLTVNASSNGNLFFWYFPAENAPKTAPVMIWLQGGPGGSSMLGLFFEHGPLQLKNDLHLIKRPTRWSQNIHMIYIDNPFGAGFSFTDPAGIAKTERQISENLYQGLLQFFQLFPELSRNDFFVAGESYAGRYVPALADRIHRGNPDAVTKINMKGLAIGDGVVDPMPSYTQVSTGGENDDDAIIALLNSYLRRDDVQEQIHVNGMPFEALNNYILATVDYFDRDTKVTPWVEELLNHYRVLYYHGKDDPRLNYTDTVKFAEKLVWNGFEKYRSAKWTEWTVKGADAGNLKTGGNLAVLLVNNARHMVPIFQPERSLAMINKFVRGEPLM
;
A
#
# COMPACT_ATOMS: atom_id res chain seq x y z
N MET A 1 26.78 25.81 -14.67
CA MET A 1 27.79 25.02 -13.92
C MET A 1 27.81 25.33 -12.41
N LYS A 2 26.77 25.98 -11.84
CA LYS A 2 26.66 26.27 -10.40
C LYS A 2 25.47 25.55 -9.69
N TYR A 3 24.59 24.86 -10.43
CA TYR A 3 23.43 24.16 -9.88
C TYR A 3 23.68 22.66 -9.60
N TYR A 4 24.76 22.07 -10.15
CA TYR A 4 25.11 20.68 -9.90
C TYR A 4 25.74 20.41 -8.52
N LEU A 5 26.24 21.44 -7.86
CA LEU A 5 26.90 21.32 -6.55
C LEU A 5 25.89 21.34 -5.38
N PHE A 6 24.66 21.85 -5.57
CA PHE A 6 23.66 21.91 -4.49
C PHE A 6 22.89 20.62 -4.31
N VAL A 7 22.67 19.83 -5.36
CA VAL A 7 21.95 18.54 -5.28
C VAL A 7 22.84 17.46 -4.67
N VAL A 8 24.16 17.51 -4.95
CA VAL A 8 25.12 16.59 -4.34
C VAL A 8 25.34 16.93 -2.86
N SER A 9 25.24 18.21 -2.44
CA SER A 9 25.39 18.61 -1.04
C SER A 9 24.19 18.27 -0.17
N ALA A 10 22.97 18.23 -0.71
CA ALA A 10 21.77 17.82 0.05
C ALA A 10 21.77 16.31 0.33
N LEU A 11 22.26 15.48 -0.59
CA LEU A 11 22.50 14.06 -0.32
C LEU A 11 23.71 13.85 0.64
N TRP A 12 24.71 14.74 0.61
CA TRP A 12 25.89 14.61 1.47
C TRP A 12 25.61 14.99 2.93
N CYS A 13 24.72 15.92 3.20
CA CYS A 13 24.33 16.27 4.58
C CYS A 13 23.51 15.18 5.29
N LEU A 14 22.91 14.23 4.57
CA LEU A 14 22.24 13.05 5.16
C LEU A 14 23.23 11.92 5.52
N VAL A 15 24.48 11.99 5.06
CA VAL A 15 25.46 10.89 5.13
C VAL A 15 26.40 10.99 6.33
N GLU A 16 26.57 12.16 6.96
CA GLU A 16 27.56 12.30 8.05
C GLU A 16 27.14 11.73 9.41
N GLY A 17 25.89 11.27 9.56
CA GLY A 17 25.36 10.73 10.84
C GLY A 17 25.28 9.20 10.96
N TYR A 18 25.33 8.44 9.87
CA TYR A 18 25.09 7.00 9.92
C TYR A 18 26.02 6.22 9.00
N ARG A 19 27.27 6.02 9.43
CA ARG A 19 28.10 4.92 8.90
C ARG A 19 27.75 3.65 9.69
N VAL A 20 26.66 2.97 9.32
CA VAL A 20 26.53 1.55 9.67
C VAL A 20 27.64 0.81 8.92
N ASN A 21 28.59 0.27 9.64
CA ASN A 21 29.63 -0.54 9.07
C ASN A 21 29.00 -1.86 8.60
N VAL A 22 28.79 -2.03 7.30
CA VAL A 22 28.16 -3.25 6.70
C VAL A 22 28.91 -4.54 7.10
N ASN A 23 30.14 -4.42 7.63
CA ASN A 23 30.94 -5.54 8.12
C ASN A 23 30.64 -5.93 9.60
N SER A 24 29.70 -5.26 10.27
CA SER A 24 29.30 -5.51 11.65
C SER A 24 27.77 -5.64 11.82
N ILE A 25 27.05 -6.09 10.80
CA ILE A 25 25.63 -6.44 10.94
C ILE A 25 25.63 -7.75 11.74
N ASP A 26 25.13 -7.70 12.98
CA ASP A 26 24.88 -8.88 13.79
C ASP A 26 23.75 -9.67 13.07
N GLU A 27 23.89 -10.99 12.98
CA GLU A 27 22.85 -11.84 12.36
C GLU A 27 21.50 -11.73 13.10
N ASP A 28 21.56 -11.23 14.35
CA ASP A 28 20.40 -11.01 15.21
C ASP A 28 19.70 -9.65 14.99
N ASP A 29 20.29 -8.74 14.19
CA ASP A 29 19.69 -7.42 13.92
C ASP A 29 18.69 -7.44 12.75
N PRO A 30 17.64 -6.57 12.74
CA PRO A 30 16.75 -6.43 11.60
C PRO A 30 17.51 -5.93 10.34
N LEU A 31 17.18 -6.47 9.17
CA LEU A 31 17.87 -6.16 7.92
C LEU A 31 17.51 -4.77 7.41
N ILE A 32 18.41 -3.81 7.59
CA ILE A 32 18.31 -2.47 7.00
C ILE A 32 19.02 -2.46 5.63
N LEU A 33 18.27 -2.19 4.56
CA LEU A 33 18.76 -2.25 3.19
C LEU A 33 19.36 -0.94 2.68
N THR A 34 19.04 0.18 3.31
CA THR A 34 19.54 1.51 2.92
C THR A 34 21.08 1.59 2.82
N PRO A 35 21.89 1.01 3.72
CA PRO A 35 23.33 1.01 3.58
C PRO A 35 23.83 0.34 2.30
N TYR A 36 23.23 -0.79 1.90
CA TYR A 36 23.56 -1.46 0.64
C TYR A 36 23.29 -0.58 -0.58
N ILE A 37 22.19 0.18 -0.54
CA ILE A 37 21.80 1.10 -1.61
C ILE A 37 22.79 2.26 -1.69
N LEU A 38 23.14 2.87 -0.57
CA LEU A 38 24.07 4.00 -0.51
C LEU A 38 25.50 3.63 -0.94
N ASP A 39 25.92 2.40 -0.63
CA ASP A 39 27.22 1.85 -1.03
C ASP A 39 27.25 1.34 -2.47
N GLY A 40 26.12 1.37 -3.20
CA GLY A 40 26.02 0.81 -4.55
C GLY A 40 26.04 -0.72 -4.61
N LYS A 41 25.90 -1.40 -3.46
CA LYS A 41 25.91 -2.87 -3.33
C LYS A 41 24.50 -3.46 -3.57
N ILE A 42 23.87 -3.08 -4.69
CA ILE A 42 22.50 -3.44 -4.99
C ILE A 42 22.29 -4.96 -5.06
N SER A 43 23.22 -5.67 -5.69
CA SER A 43 23.14 -7.14 -5.84
C SER A 43 23.19 -7.85 -4.49
N GLU A 44 24.07 -7.41 -3.59
CA GLU A 44 24.20 -7.93 -2.22
C GLU A 44 22.95 -7.62 -1.40
N GLY A 45 22.46 -6.37 -1.46
CA GLY A 45 21.22 -5.97 -0.78
C GLY A 45 20.00 -6.81 -1.23
N ARG A 46 19.86 -7.04 -2.54
CA ARG A 46 18.80 -7.93 -3.05
C ARG A 46 18.94 -9.37 -2.58
N LYS A 47 20.18 -9.89 -2.56
CA LYS A 47 20.44 -11.24 -2.07
C LYS A 47 20.11 -11.35 -0.59
N ALA A 48 20.48 -10.36 0.22
CA ALA A 48 20.15 -10.31 1.64
C ALA A 48 18.64 -10.23 1.90
N ALA A 49 17.93 -9.45 1.09
CA ALA A 49 16.47 -9.27 1.21
C ALA A 49 15.65 -10.50 0.79
N ARG A 50 16.26 -11.50 0.13
CA ARG A 50 15.53 -12.67 -0.36
C ARG A 50 15.05 -13.53 0.80
N VAL A 51 13.74 -13.75 0.84
CA VAL A 51 13.09 -14.60 1.84
C VAL A 51 13.11 -16.06 1.36
N GLU A 52 13.53 -16.98 2.22
CA GLU A 52 13.34 -18.41 1.93
C GLU A 52 11.84 -18.72 1.85
N PRO A 53 11.37 -19.46 0.83
CA PRO A 53 9.96 -19.64 0.59
C PRO A 53 9.24 -20.34 1.75
N PHE A 54 8.22 -19.69 2.32
CA PHE A 54 7.28 -20.33 3.26
C PHE A 54 6.41 -21.40 2.60
N VAL A 55 6.17 -21.22 1.29
CA VAL A 55 5.36 -22.12 0.46
C VAL A 55 6.04 -22.23 -0.89
N ASP A 56 6.16 -23.44 -1.40
CA ASP A 56 6.82 -23.71 -2.69
C ASP A 56 6.28 -22.85 -3.82
N GLY A 57 7.20 -22.25 -4.59
CA GLY A 57 6.90 -21.43 -5.73
C GLY A 57 6.34 -20.04 -5.38
N VAL A 58 6.54 -19.57 -4.16
CA VAL A 58 6.26 -18.17 -3.73
C VAL A 58 7.58 -17.49 -3.41
N GLU A 59 8.15 -16.77 -4.38
CA GLU A 59 9.35 -15.95 -4.21
C GLU A 59 8.99 -14.63 -3.55
N SER A 60 9.85 -14.13 -2.65
CA SER A 60 9.66 -12.83 -2.02
C SER A 60 10.95 -12.20 -1.50
N TYR A 61 10.86 -10.91 -1.15
CA TYR A 61 11.96 -10.11 -0.61
C TYR A 61 11.42 -9.19 0.48
N SER A 62 12.11 -9.09 1.61
CA SER A 62 11.71 -8.26 2.74
C SER A 62 12.89 -7.55 3.38
N GLY A 63 12.61 -6.54 4.16
CA GLY A 63 13.59 -5.77 4.92
C GLY A 63 13.10 -4.35 5.18
N PHE A 64 13.99 -3.54 5.71
CA PHE A 64 13.71 -2.16 6.08
C PHE A 64 14.43 -1.16 5.18
N LEU A 65 13.74 -0.04 4.92
CA LEU A 65 14.27 1.12 4.23
C LEU A 65 14.28 2.32 5.17
N THR A 66 15.46 2.86 5.47
CA THR A 66 15.58 4.07 6.29
C THR A 66 15.17 5.28 5.46
N VAL A 67 14.05 5.89 5.77
CA VAL A 67 13.51 7.05 5.05
C VAL A 67 13.60 8.34 5.83
N ASN A 68 13.91 8.25 7.13
CA ASN A 68 14.18 9.39 8.00
C ASN A 68 15.33 9.04 8.97
N ALA A 69 16.57 9.31 8.57
CA ALA A 69 17.74 8.97 9.37
C ALA A 69 17.82 9.79 10.68
N SER A 70 17.29 11.02 10.71
CA SER A 70 17.36 11.88 11.90
C SER A 70 16.51 11.39 13.08
N SER A 71 15.51 10.54 12.81
CA SER A 71 14.64 9.95 13.81
C SER A 71 14.62 8.42 13.75
N ASN A 72 15.65 7.81 13.14
CA ASN A 72 15.71 6.36 12.95
C ASN A 72 14.43 5.79 12.34
N GLY A 73 13.88 6.48 11.33
CA GLY A 73 12.62 6.11 10.69
C GLY A 73 12.82 5.08 9.59
N ASN A 74 12.30 3.88 9.81
CA ASN A 74 12.49 2.71 8.95
C ASN A 74 11.14 2.13 8.54
N LEU A 75 10.88 1.99 7.24
CA LEU A 75 9.69 1.35 6.70
C LEU A 75 10.00 -0.11 6.37
N PHE A 76 9.23 -1.02 6.93
CA PHE A 76 9.22 -2.43 6.55
C PHE A 76 8.46 -2.62 5.25
N PHE A 77 9.05 -3.36 4.30
CA PHE A 77 8.35 -3.83 3.12
C PHE A 77 8.48 -5.34 2.94
N TRP A 78 7.46 -5.93 2.30
CA TRP A 78 7.51 -7.30 1.81
C TRP A 78 7.02 -7.31 0.35
N TYR A 79 7.92 -7.66 -0.55
CA TYR A 79 7.72 -7.63 -2.00
C TYR A 79 7.57 -9.03 -2.57
N PHE A 80 6.59 -9.21 -3.43
CA PHE A 80 6.29 -10.45 -4.15
C PHE A 80 6.31 -10.19 -5.66
N PRO A 81 7.24 -10.81 -6.42
CA PRO A 81 7.26 -10.73 -7.88
C PRO A 81 5.98 -11.26 -8.51
N ALA A 82 5.58 -10.68 -9.64
CA ALA A 82 4.48 -11.21 -10.44
C ALA A 82 4.84 -12.60 -11.00
N GLU A 83 3.91 -13.55 -10.86
CA GLU A 83 4.13 -14.92 -11.33
C GLU A 83 4.10 -15.01 -12.86
N ASN A 84 3.20 -14.25 -13.49
CA ASN A 84 3.06 -14.18 -14.94
C ASN A 84 3.73 -12.93 -15.48
N ALA A 85 4.49 -13.09 -16.59
CA ALA A 85 5.17 -11.99 -17.29
C ALA A 85 5.97 -11.01 -16.40
N PRO A 86 6.86 -11.49 -15.48
CA PRO A 86 7.50 -10.66 -14.46
C PRO A 86 8.33 -9.49 -15.00
N LYS A 87 8.74 -9.51 -16.26
CA LYS A 87 9.49 -8.39 -16.86
C LYS A 87 8.61 -7.18 -17.19
N THR A 88 7.32 -7.37 -17.42
CA THR A 88 6.39 -6.34 -17.94
C THR A 88 5.14 -6.17 -17.08
N ALA A 89 4.94 -7.04 -16.09
CA ALA A 89 3.81 -6.95 -15.19
C ALA A 89 3.83 -5.61 -14.45
N PRO A 90 2.67 -4.99 -14.19
CA PRO A 90 2.61 -3.76 -13.40
C PRO A 90 3.10 -3.99 -11.97
N VAL A 91 3.54 -2.91 -11.33
CA VAL A 91 3.94 -2.87 -9.91
C VAL A 91 2.84 -2.16 -9.12
N MET A 92 2.46 -2.71 -7.99
CA MET A 92 1.46 -2.12 -7.11
C MET A 92 1.95 -2.10 -5.66
N ILE A 93 1.87 -0.94 -5.02
CA ILE A 93 1.98 -0.84 -3.58
C ILE A 93 0.60 -1.01 -2.95
N TRP A 94 0.52 -1.80 -1.89
CA TRP A 94 -0.66 -1.94 -1.03
C TRP A 94 -0.44 -1.27 0.31
N LEU A 95 -1.41 -0.45 0.72
CA LEU A 95 -1.44 0.27 1.99
C LEU A 95 -2.72 -0.10 2.75
N GLN A 96 -2.56 -0.73 3.92
CA GLN A 96 -3.69 -0.99 4.80
C GLN A 96 -4.13 0.28 5.53
N GLY A 97 -5.39 0.34 5.91
CA GLY A 97 -5.96 1.45 6.67
C GLY A 97 -5.66 1.42 8.17
N GLY A 98 -6.65 1.68 8.94
CA GLY A 98 -6.62 1.86 10.40
C GLY A 98 -7.06 3.28 10.77
N PRO A 99 -6.17 4.30 10.82
CA PRO A 99 -4.73 4.33 10.55
C PRO A 99 -3.91 3.45 11.50
N GLY A 100 -2.71 3.04 11.08
CA GLY A 100 -1.83 2.19 11.90
C GLY A 100 -2.06 0.69 11.75
N GLY A 101 -2.86 0.26 10.77
CA GLY A 101 -2.99 -1.13 10.36
C GLY A 101 -1.81 -1.60 9.52
N SER A 102 -1.32 -2.82 9.79
CA SER A 102 -0.26 -3.44 9.01
C SER A 102 -0.76 -3.91 7.65
N SER A 103 0.00 -3.65 6.59
CA SER A 103 -0.27 -4.15 5.24
C SER A 103 -0.17 -5.67 5.13
N MET A 104 0.35 -6.34 6.15
CA MET A 104 0.33 -7.79 6.26
C MET A 104 -1.11 -8.35 6.37
N LEU A 105 -2.10 -7.54 6.78
CA LEU A 105 -3.52 -7.91 6.68
C LEU A 105 -3.92 -8.22 5.23
N GLY A 106 -3.64 -7.31 4.31
CA GLY A 106 -3.90 -7.53 2.88
C GLY A 106 -3.11 -8.71 2.31
N LEU A 107 -1.85 -8.86 2.73
CA LEU A 107 -1.00 -9.98 2.32
C LEU A 107 -1.60 -11.34 2.72
N PHE A 108 -1.90 -11.54 4.00
CA PHE A 108 -2.25 -12.85 4.53
C PHE A 108 -3.73 -13.20 4.44
N PHE A 109 -4.62 -12.21 4.40
CA PHE A 109 -6.07 -12.49 4.45
C PHE A 109 -6.82 -12.07 3.19
N GLU A 110 -6.35 -11.08 2.43
CA GLU A 110 -7.11 -10.55 1.31
C GLU A 110 -6.66 -11.10 -0.05
N HIS A 111 -5.54 -10.61 -0.57
CA HIS A 111 -5.16 -10.83 -1.95
C HIS A 111 -3.67 -11.17 -2.17
N GLY A 112 -2.89 -11.28 -1.12
CA GLY A 112 -1.50 -11.68 -1.22
C GLY A 112 -1.34 -13.17 -1.58
N PRO A 113 -0.13 -13.60 -1.95
CA PRO A 113 0.13 -14.97 -2.36
C PRO A 113 0.11 -15.98 -1.20
N LEU A 114 0.31 -15.52 0.01
CA LEU A 114 0.30 -16.34 1.21
C LEU A 114 -1.05 -16.22 1.93
N GLN A 115 -1.67 -17.32 2.28
CA GLN A 115 -2.89 -17.35 3.08
C GLN A 115 -2.58 -18.01 4.41
N LEU A 116 -2.76 -17.26 5.50
CA LEU A 116 -2.64 -17.76 6.87
C LEU A 116 -3.92 -18.51 7.27
N LYS A 117 -3.75 -19.73 7.78
CA LYS A 117 -4.83 -20.57 8.29
C LYS A 117 -4.92 -20.49 9.82
N ASN A 118 -6.08 -20.86 10.37
CA ASN A 118 -6.34 -20.78 11.81
C ASN A 118 -5.37 -21.60 12.68
N ASP A 119 -4.72 -22.59 12.12
CA ASP A 119 -3.69 -23.42 12.76
C ASP A 119 -2.26 -22.89 12.55
N LEU A 120 -2.14 -21.63 12.11
CA LEU A 120 -0.88 -20.90 11.86
C LEU A 120 -0.02 -21.48 10.73
N HIS A 121 -0.53 -22.37 9.87
CA HIS A 121 0.21 -22.73 8.67
C HIS A 121 -0.14 -21.84 7.47
N LEU A 122 0.79 -21.73 6.51
CA LEU A 122 0.60 -20.99 5.29
C LEU A 122 0.29 -21.92 4.12
N ILE A 123 -0.59 -21.46 3.26
CA ILE A 123 -0.80 -22.06 1.94
C ILE A 123 -0.65 -21.00 0.84
N LYS A 124 -0.34 -21.42 -0.37
CA LYS A 124 -0.44 -20.54 -1.54
C LYS A 124 -1.91 -20.23 -1.81
N ARG A 125 -2.25 -18.94 -1.77
CA ARG A 125 -3.64 -18.50 -2.02
C ARG A 125 -4.05 -18.81 -3.47
N PRO A 126 -5.19 -19.47 -3.69
CA PRO A 126 -5.64 -19.79 -5.06
C PRO A 126 -5.88 -18.55 -5.91
N THR A 127 -6.57 -17.55 -5.35
CA THR A 127 -6.91 -16.29 -6.03
C THR A 127 -6.09 -15.17 -5.41
N ARG A 128 -5.07 -14.71 -6.11
CA ARG A 128 -4.11 -13.71 -5.60
C ARG A 128 -3.74 -12.69 -6.68
N TRP A 129 -3.53 -11.45 -6.29
CA TRP A 129 -3.17 -10.38 -7.22
C TRP A 129 -1.76 -10.55 -7.79
N SER A 130 -0.85 -11.17 -7.02
CA SER A 130 0.51 -11.46 -7.47
C SER A 130 0.62 -12.43 -8.66
N GLN A 131 -0.49 -13.03 -9.10
CA GLN A 131 -0.47 -13.77 -10.37
C GLN A 131 -0.03 -12.89 -11.55
N ASN A 132 -0.45 -11.61 -11.57
CA ASN A 132 -0.24 -10.71 -12.72
C ASN A 132 0.35 -9.34 -12.31
N ILE A 133 0.62 -9.10 -11.06
CA ILE A 133 1.05 -7.81 -10.52
C ILE A 133 2.20 -8.05 -9.54
N HIS A 134 3.26 -7.28 -9.65
CA HIS A 134 4.28 -7.19 -8.60
C HIS A 134 3.67 -6.48 -7.40
N MET A 135 3.59 -7.15 -6.25
CA MET A 135 2.95 -6.62 -5.06
C MET A 135 3.98 -6.18 -4.01
N ILE A 136 3.89 -4.94 -3.58
CA ILE A 136 4.69 -4.39 -2.49
C ILE A 136 3.75 -4.09 -1.33
N TYR A 137 3.90 -4.79 -0.21
CA TYR A 137 3.20 -4.50 1.04
C TYR A 137 4.13 -3.69 1.93
N ILE A 138 3.73 -2.49 2.31
CA ILE A 138 4.52 -1.63 3.21
C ILE A 138 3.72 -1.38 4.48
N ASP A 139 4.31 -1.62 5.63
CA ASP A 139 3.74 -1.21 6.91
C ASP A 139 3.85 0.31 7.04
N ASN A 140 2.71 0.99 7.11
CA ASN A 140 2.60 2.45 7.05
C ASN A 140 1.48 2.97 7.97
N PRO A 141 1.74 4.08 8.70
CA PRO A 141 3.00 4.83 8.86
C PRO A 141 3.97 4.17 9.85
N PHE A 142 5.05 4.86 10.24
CA PHE A 142 5.91 4.38 11.32
C PHE A 142 5.08 4.07 12.57
N GLY A 143 5.35 2.92 13.18
CA GLY A 143 4.59 2.33 14.28
C GLY A 143 3.48 1.37 13.83
N ALA A 144 3.15 1.28 12.54
CA ALA A 144 2.30 0.22 12.02
C ALA A 144 3.13 -1.03 11.74
N GLY A 145 2.62 -2.20 12.10
CA GLY A 145 3.28 -3.47 11.88
C GLY A 145 4.71 -3.49 12.42
N PHE A 146 5.68 -3.75 11.53
CA PHE A 146 7.10 -3.74 11.85
C PHE A 146 7.79 -2.38 11.62
N SER A 147 7.15 -1.43 10.93
CA SER A 147 7.77 -0.13 10.67
C SER A 147 7.96 0.67 11.94
N PHE A 148 9.13 1.25 12.14
CA PHE A 148 9.50 1.90 13.40
C PHE A 148 10.22 3.23 13.20
N THR A 149 10.25 4.02 14.26
CA THR A 149 10.98 5.28 14.38
C THR A 149 11.15 5.65 15.85
N ASP A 150 12.06 6.57 16.15
CA ASP A 150 12.09 7.23 17.46
C ASP A 150 10.78 8.02 17.68
N PRO A 151 10.34 8.25 18.93
CA PRO A 151 9.08 8.95 19.22
C PRO A 151 8.90 10.30 18.52
N ALA A 152 10.02 11.02 18.29
CA ALA A 152 10.00 12.31 17.59
C ALA A 152 9.72 12.19 16.08
N GLY A 153 9.92 11.01 15.50
CA GLY A 153 9.72 10.72 14.07
C GLY A 153 8.31 10.27 13.71
N ILE A 154 7.43 10.06 14.69
CA ILE A 154 6.04 9.66 14.41
C ILE A 154 5.37 10.70 13.51
N ALA A 155 4.98 10.26 12.31
CA ALA A 155 4.30 11.11 11.34
C ALA A 155 2.87 11.44 11.83
N LYS A 156 2.49 12.71 11.71
CA LYS A 156 1.23 13.25 12.21
C LYS A 156 0.27 13.67 11.11
N THR A 157 0.77 13.79 9.88
CA THR A 157 0.00 14.29 8.74
C THR A 157 0.20 13.42 7.51
N GLU A 158 -0.80 13.39 6.62
CA GLU A 158 -0.72 12.71 5.33
C GLU A 158 0.48 13.16 4.48
N ARG A 159 0.89 14.43 4.60
CA ARG A 159 2.08 14.94 3.91
C ARG A 159 3.38 14.32 4.43
N GLN A 160 3.51 14.15 5.74
CA GLN A 160 4.68 13.48 6.34
C GLN A 160 4.68 11.99 5.98
N ILE A 161 3.53 11.35 6.08
CA ILE A 161 3.34 9.93 5.74
C ILE A 161 3.70 9.67 4.27
N SER A 162 3.14 10.47 3.36
CA SER A 162 3.40 10.33 1.92
C SER A 162 4.84 10.63 1.53
N GLU A 163 5.52 11.56 2.24
CA GLU A 163 6.95 11.80 2.04
C GLU A 163 7.78 10.57 2.41
N ASN A 164 7.53 9.97 3.57
CA ASN A 164 8.23 8.76 4.01
C ASN A 164 8.03 7.61 3.02
N LEU A 165 6.80 7.37 2.58
CA LEU A 165 6.48 6.35 1.58
C LEU A 165 7.18 6.61 0.24
N TYR A 166 7.21 7.87 -0.21
CA TYR A 166 7.87 8.26 -1.45
C TYR A 166 9.39 8.00 -1.38
N GLN A 167 10.04 8.33 -0.28
CA GLN A 167 11.45 8.02 -0.06
C GLN A 167 11.71 6.50 -0.03
N GLY A 168 10.81 5.73 0.57
CA GLY A 168 10.85 4.27 0.54
C GLY A 168 10.74 3.72 -0.88
N LEU A 169 9.80 4.22 -1.69
CA LEU A 169 9.64 3.80 -3.08
C LEU A 169 10.86 4.13 -3.95
N LEU A 170 11.47 5.31 -3.76
CA LEU A 170 12.70 5.65 -4.48
C LEU A 170 13.83 4.67 -4.18
N GLN A 171 14.00 4.24 -2.93
CA GLN A 171 14.97 3.23 -2.53
C GLN A 171 14.59 1.84 -3.05
N PHE A 172 13.30 1.47 -3.00
CA PHE A 172 12.82 0.22 -3.58
C PHE A 172 13.18 0.11 -5.07
N PHE A 173 12.95 1.16 -5.85
CA PHE A 173 13.32 1.16 -7.28
C PHE A 173 14.83 1.26 -7.54
N GLN A 174 15.64 1.68 -6.56
CA GLN A 174 17.10 1.52 -6.65
C GLN A 174 17.51 0.07 -6.39
N LEU A 175 16.83 -0.62 -5.47
CA LEU A 175 17.08 -2.03 -5.19
C LEU A 175 16.58 -2.94 -6.31
N PHE A 176 15.46 -2.58 -6.98
CA PHE A 176 14.84 -3.31 -8.09
C PHE A 176 14.71 -2.41 -9.34
N PRO A 177 15.84 -1.99 -9.96
CA PRO A 177 15.84 -0.99 -11.02
C PRO A 177 15.12 -1.44 -12.29
N GLU A 178 15.04 -2.74 -12.56
CA GLU A 178 14.29 -3.32 -13.66
C GLU A 178 12.80 -3.02 -13.64
N LEU A 179 12.25 -2.79 -12.43
CA LEU A 179 10.82 -2.49 -12.23
C LEU A 179 10.48 -1.00 -12.42
N SER A 180 11.45 -0.11 -12.45
CA SER A 180 11.24 1.34 -12.49
C SER A 180 10.48 1.82 -13.73
N ARG A 181 10.51 1.03 -14.82
CA ARG A 181 9.82 1.33 -16.08
C ARG A 181 8.44 0.70 -16.19
N ASN A 182 8.12 -0.27 -15.32
CA ASN A 182 6.82 -0.93 -15.34
C ASN A 182 5.73 0.05 -14.89
N ASP A 183 4.52 -0.16 -15.36
CA ASP A 183 3.37 0.64 -14.93
C ASP A 183 3.18 0.49 -13.42
N PHE A 184 3.09 1.61 -12.71
CA PHE A 184 2.99 1.65 -11.25
C PHE A 184 1.60 2.09 -10.80
N PHE A 185 1.08 1.44 -9.77
CA PHE A 185 -0.21 1.72 -9.17
C PHE A 185 -0.09 1.86 -7.65
N VAL A 186 -0.87 2.79 -7.09
CA VAL A 186 -1.02 2.94 -5.65
C VAL A 186 -2.39 2.38 -5.26
N ALA A 187 -2.41 1.42 -4.35
CA ALA A 187 -3.64 0.80 -3.89
C ALA A 187 -3.70 0.73 -2.37
N GLY A 188 -4.90 0.69 -1.84
CA GLY A 188 -5.12 0.52 -0.41
C GLY A 188 -6.59 0.50 -0.05
N GLU A 189 -6.89 0.34 1.23
CA GLU A 189 -8.24 0.10 1.74
C GLU A 189 -8.51 0.92 3.01
N SER A 190 -9.79 1.22 3.25
CA SER A 190 -10.23 1.85 4.49
C SER A 190 -9.60 3.24 4.69
N TYR A 191 -8.89 3.50 5.79
CA TYR A 191 -8.19 4.77 5.99
C TYR A 191 -7.18 5.07 4.88
N ALA A 192 -6.69 4.06 4.14
CA ALA A 192 -5.83 4.31 2.98
C ALA A 192 -6.53 5.05 1.84
N GLY A 193 -7.84 5.27 1.91
CA GLY A 193 -8.52 6.28 1.10
C GLY A 193 -7.93 7.69 1.24
N ARG A 194 -7.11 7.92 2.28
CA ARG A 194 -6.32 9.13 2.50
C ARG A 194 -4.86 8.93 2.10
N TYR A 195 -4.23 7.82 2.49
CA TYR A 195 -2.83 7.51 2.15
C TYR A 195 -2.59 7.43 0.64
N VAL A 196 -3.49 6.77 -0.08
CA VAL A 196 -3.35 6.53 -1.53
C VAL A 196 -3.33 7.84 -2.32
N PRO A 197 -4.29 8.78 -2.17
CA PRO A 197 -4.22 10.07 -2.86
C PRO A 197 -3.02 10.92 -2.42
N ALA A 198 -2.67 10.90 -1.13
CA ALA A 198 -1.53 11.66 -0.61
C ALA A 198 -0.20 11.20 -1.22
N LEU A 199 0.03 9.86 -1.26
CA LEU A 199 1.22 9.30 -1.90
C LEU A 199 1.23 9.56 -3.41
N ALA A 200 0.09 9.39 -4.08
CA ALA A 200 0.00 9.64 -5.51
C ALA A 200 0.26 11.11 -5.87
N ASP A 201 -0.26 12.07 -5.10
CA ASP A 201 0.04 13.50 -5.23
C ASP A 201 1.54 13.77 -5.02
N ARG A 202 2.15 13.12 -4.01
CA ARG A 202 3.59 13.26 -3.75
C ARG A 202 4.44 12.72 -4.91
N ILE A 203 4.08 11.58 -5.48
CA ILE A 203 4.74 11.00 -6.67
C ILE A 203 4.56 11.93 -7.87
N HIS A 204 3.33 12.40 -8.13
CA HIS A 204 3.02 13.29 -9.23
C HIS A 204 3.89 14.56 -9.20
N ARG A 205 3.96 15.21 -8.05
CA ARG A 205 4.78 16.43 -7.85
C ARG A 205 6.28 16.16 -7.83
N GLY A 206 6.71 14.98 -7.38
CA GLY A 206 8.13 14.65 -7.30
C GLY A 206 8.74 14.18 -8.62
N ASN A 207 7.95 13.55 -9.47
CA ASN A 207 8.41 12.94 -10.72
C ASN A 207 9.14 13.91 -11.68
N PRO A 208 8.73 15.18 -11.88
CA PRO A 208 9.43 16.08 -12.79
C PRO A 208 10.92 16.21 -12.47
N ASP A 209 11.28 16.27 -11.18
CA ASP A 209 12.63 16.54 -10.72
C ASP A 209 13.37 15.26 -10.25
N ALA A 210 12.68 14.09 -10.21
CA ALA A 210 13.24 12.85 -9.74
C ALA A 210 14.27 12.26 -10.73
N VAL A 211 15.39 11.75 -10.18
CA VAL A 211 16.39 10.97 -10.95
C VAL A 211 15.75 9.64 -11.42
N THR A 212 15.07 8.95 -10.51
CA THR A 212 14.28 7.76 -10.82
C THR A 212 12.81 8.15 -10.83
N LYS A 213 12.21 8.17 -12.01
CA LYS A 213 10.78 8.49 -12.17
C LYS A 213 9.94 7.25 -11.95
N ILE A 214 8.90 7.39 -11.15
CA ILE A 214 7.91 6.33 -10.92
C ILE A 214 6.84 6.43 -12.00
N ASN A 215 6.70 5.40 -12.84
CA ASN A 215 5.77 5.38 -13.98
C ASN A 215 4.32 5.15 -13.52
N MET A 216 3.79 6.05 -12.67
CA MET A 216 2.45 5.94 -12.11
C MET A 216 1.37 6.02 -13.20
N LYS A 217 0.37 5.12 -13.12
CA LYS A 217 -0.75 4.98 -14.08
C LYS A 217 -2.12 5.10 -13.43
N GLY A 218 -2.22 4.81 -12.14
CA GLY A 218 -3.52 4.88 -11.49
C GLY A 218 -3.51 4.55 -10.01
N LEU A 219 -4.68 4.72 -9.41
CA LEU A 219 -4.98 4.49 -8.01
C LEU A 219 -6.17 3.54 -7.88
N ALA A 220 -6.11 2.59 -6.94
CA ALA A 220 -7.23 1.72 -6.59
C ALA A 220 -7.52 1.81 -5.09
N ILE A 221 -8.73 2.22 -4.72
CA ILE A 221 -9.11 2.53 -3.33
C ILE A 221 -10.34 1.69 -2.98
N GLY A 222 -10.15 0.73 -2.06
CA GLY A 222 -11.19 -0.14 -1.55
C GLY A 222 -11.81 0.40 -0.28
N ASP A 223 -13.14 0.45 -0.23
CA ASP A 223 -13.90 0.81 0.98
C ASP A 223 -13.28 2.01 1.71
N GLY A 224 -12.88 3.03 0.91
CA GLY A 224 -11.99 4.10 1.33
C GLY A 224 -12.68 5.19 2.12
N VAL A 225 -11.98 5.70 3.14
CA VAL A 225 -12.35 6.96 3.81
C VAL A 225 -12.21 8.12 2.85
N VAL A 226 -13.29 8.87 2.66
CA VAL A 226 -13.38 10.03 1.77
C VAL A 226 -13.79 11.28 2.53
N ASP A 227 -13.77 12.45 1.87
CA ASP A 227 -14.21 13.71 2.47
C ASP A 227 -15.74 13.88 2.43
N PRO A 228 -16.36 14.40 3.51
CA PRO A 228 -15.74 14.64 4.81
C PRO A 228 -15.43 13.33 5.54
N MET A 229 -14.37 13.33 6.32
CA MET A 229 -14.02 12.16 7.13
C MET A 229 -15.19 11.80 8.06
N PRO A 230 -15.69 10.54 8.06
CA PRO A 230 -16.74 10.13 8.97
C PRO A 230 -16.28 10.27 10.43
N SER A 231 -17.21 10.61 11.35
CA SER A 231 -16.88 10.56 12.76
C SER A 231 -16.68 9.10 13.18
N TYR A 232 -15.66 8.79 13.98
CA TYR A 232 -15.42 7.43 14.48
C TYR A 232 -16.60 6.83 15.28
N THR A 233 -17.50 7.66 15.77
CA THR A 233 -18.75 7.19 16.39
C THR A 233 -19.73 6.58 15.39
N GLN A 234 -19.50 6.75 14.09
CA GLN A 234 -20.31 6.15 13.03
C GLN A 234 -19.64 4.91 12.40
N VAL A 235 -18.36 4.66 12.69
CA VAL A 235 -17.74 3.39 12.33
C VAL A 235 -18.34 2.35 13.27
N SER A 236 -19.40 1.69 12.81
CA SER A 236 -20.08 0.68 13.63
C SER A 236 -19.09 -0.44 13.96
N THR A 237 -19.07 -0.84 15.20
CA THR A 237 -18.35 -2.02 15.69
C THR A 237 -18.99 -3.34 15.20
N GLY A 238 -19.87 -3.27 14.21
CA GLY A 238 -20.58 -4.40 13.61
C GLY A 238 -19.70 -5.23 12.70
N GLY A 239 -19.03 -6.20 13.23
CA GLY A 239 -18.11 -7.12 12.56
C GLY A 239 -17.02 -7.63 13.51
N GLU A 240 -17.13 -7.27 14.78
CA GLU A 240 -16.11 -7.40 15.82
C GLU A 240 -15.46 -8.78 15.95
N ASN A 241 -16.20 -9.85 15.77
CA ASN A 241 -15.67 -11.20 16.03
C ASN A 241 -14.70 -11.68 14.95
N ASP A 242 -14.94 -11.35 13.67
CA ASP A 242 -14.11 -11.85 12.57
C ASP A 242 -12.80 -11.04 12.45
N ASP A 243 -12.86 -9.72 12.63
CA ASP A 243 -11.69 -8.86 12.50
C ASP A 243 -10.73 -9.01 13.68
N ASP A 244 -11.25 -9.09 14.91
CA ASP A 244 -10.44 -9.34 16.10
C ASP A 244 -9.74 -10.69 16.02
N ALA A 245 -10.41 -11.71 15.48
CA ALA A 245 -9.82 -13.02 15.25
C ALA A 245 -8.69 -12.96 14.21
N ILE A 246 -8.87 -12.23 13.11
CA ILE A 246 -7.84 -12.03 12.07
C ILE A 246 -6.62 -11.27 12.67
N ILE A 247 -6.86 -10.20 13.43
CA ILE A 247 -5.80 -9.41 14.09
C ILE A 247 -5.03 -10.28 15.10
N ALA A 248 -5.73 -11.06 15.93
CA ALA A 248 -5.11 -11.94 16.90
C ALA A 248 -4.28 -13.04 16.21
N LEU A 249 -4.81 -13.62 15.14
CA LEU A 249 -4.14 -14.66 14.36
C LEU A 249 -2.86 -14.12 13.71
N LEU A 250 -2.93 -12.94 13.09
CA LEU A 250 -1.78 -12.28 12.48
C LEU A 250 -0.69 -11.95 13.52
N ASN A 251 -1.08 -11.39 14.67
CA ASN A 251 -0.17 -11.12 15.78
C ASN A 251 0.51 -12.41 16.27
N SER A 252 -0.26 -13.48 16.42
CA SER A 252 0.28 -14.76 16.87
C SER A 252 1.28 -15.36 15.88
N TYR A 253 1.07 -15.17 14.58
CA TYR A 253 1.95 -15.69 13.54
C TYR A 253 3.23 -14.86 13.40
N LEU A 254 3.11 -13.52 13.25
CA LEU A 254 4.24 -12.63 12.97
C LEU A 254 5.10 -12.29 14.20
N ARG A 255 4.70 -12.70 15.40
CA ARG A 255 5.51 -12.61 16.62
C ARG A 255 6.36 -13.88 16.88
N ARG A 256 6.28 -14.88 16.03
CA ARG A 256 7.11 -16.08 16.14
C ARG A 256 8.53 -15.77 15.73
N ASP A 257 9.51 -16.22 16.53
CA ASP A 257 10.94 -15.97 16.27
C ASP A 257 11.39 -16.56 14.93
N ASP A 258 10.95 -17.78 14.59
CA ASP A 258 11.27 -18.44 13.33
C ASP A 258 10.72 -17.71 12.09
N VAL A 259 9.55 -17.09 12.23
CA VAL A 259 8.96 -16.24 11.16
C VAL A 259 9.72 -14.93 11.04
N GLN A 260 10.04 -14.29 12.17
CA GLN A 260 10.76 -13.02 12.19
C GLN A 260 12.16 -13.11 11.61
N GLU A 261 12.89 -14.17 11.95
CA GLU A 261 14.19 -14.49 11.35
C GLU A 261 14.06 -14.64 9.84
N GLN A 262 13.10 -15.44 9.37
CA GLN A 262 12.90 -15.73 7.94
C GLN A 262 12.53 -14.50 7.12
N ILE A 263 11.81 -13.50 7.70
CA ILE A 263 11.44 -12.25 7.04
C ILE A 263 12.34 -11.06 7.39
N HIS A 264 13.48 -11.34 8.05
CA HIS A 264 14.55 -10.37 8.34
C HIS A 264 14.15 -9.22 9.29
N VAL A 265 13.23 -9.49 10.23
CA VAL A 265 12.78 -8.46 11.20
C VAL A 265 13.31 -8.70 12.62
N ASN A 266 13.89 -9.84 12.90
CA ASN A 266 14.63 -10.26 14.10
C ASN A 266 14.27 -9.50 15.39
N GLY A 267 13.42 -10.10 16.25
CA GLY A 267 13.06 -9.53 17.55
C GLY A 267 12.26 -8.22 17.54
N MET A 268 11.86 -7.73 16.37
CA MET A 268 11.04 -6.51 16.29
C MET A 268 9.63 -6.74 16.83
N PRO A 269 9.10 -5.81 17.64
CA PRO A 269 7.71 -5.90 18.07
C PRO A 269 6.77 -5.78 16.87
N PHE A 270 5.68 -6.56 16.87
CA PHE A 270 4.65 -6.51 15.84
C PHE A 270 3.27 -6.29 16.44
N GLU A 271 2.53 -5.36 15.84
CA GLU A 271 1.11 -5.16 16.09
C GLU A 271 0.36 -5.02 14.75
N ALA A 272 -0.63 -5.88 14.52
CA ALA A 272 -1.45 -5.82 13.30
C ALA A 272 -2.26 -4.54 13.21
N LEU A 273 -2.59 -3.91 14.33
CA LEU A 273 -3.23 -2.59 14.44
C LEU A 273 -2.68 -1.85 15.66
N ASN A 274 -2.05 -0.70 15.43
CA ASN A 274 -1.50 0.15 16.48
C ASN A 274 -2.47 1.30 16.82
N ASN A 275 -3.13 1.18 17.97
CA ASN A 275 -4.11 2.18 18.43
C ASN A 275 -3.50 3.55 18.78
N TYR A 276 -2.22 3.61 19.15
CA TYR A 276 -1.54 4.89 19.38
C TYR A 276 -1.37 5.67 18.07
N ILE A 277 -0.98 4.98 17.00
CA ILE A 277 -0.87 5.58 15.67
C ILE A 277 -2.25 6.00 15.16
N LEU A 278 -3.27 5.16 15.36
CA LEU A 278 -4.65 5.49 15.02
C LEU A 278 -5.08 6.82 15.69
N ALA A 279 -4.93 6.91 16.98
CA ALA A 279 -5.31 8.13 17.73
C ALA A 279 -4.49 9.35 17.34
N THR A 280 -3.18 9.17 17.07
CA THR A 280 -2.28 10.27 16.72
C THR A 280 -2.64 10.87 15.36
N VAL A 281 -2.77 10.05 14.33
CA VAL A 281 -3.07 10.52 12.98
C VAL A 281 -4.48 11.12 12.92
N ASP A 282 -5.47 10.46 13.56
CA ASP A 282 -6.83 11.01 13.64
C ASP A 282 -6.86 12.39 14.30
N TYR A 283 -6.12 12.57 15.40
CA TYR A 283 -6.10 13.85 16.13
C TYR A 283 -5.47 14.99 15.31
N PHE A 284 -4.35 14.73 14.63
CA PHE A 284 -3.58 15.78 13.97
C PHE A 284 -3.99 16.06 12.52
N ASP A 285 -4.56 15.09 11.82
CA ASP A 285 -4.80 15.18 10.36
C ASP A 285 -6.27 15.01 9.94
N ARG A 286 -7.19 14.92 10.91
CA ARG A 286 -8.63 14.73 10.64
C ARG A 286 -9.21 15.73 9.63
N ASP A 287 -8.79 16.97 9.70
CA ASP A 287 -9.33 18.07 8.89
C ASP A 287 -8.67 18.20 7.50
N THR A 288 -7.59 17.48 7.25
CA THR A 288 -6.96 17.44 5.93
C THR A 288 -7.92 16.86 4.91
N LYS A 289 -8.11 17.54 3.78
CA LYS A 289 -8.98 17.09 2.70
C LYS A 289 -8.18 16.42 1.61
N VAL A 290 -8.62 15.24 1.19
CA VAL A 290 -8.05 14.51 0.04
C VAL A 290 -8.67 14.93 -1.28
N THR A 291 -9.83 15.57 -1.28
CA THR A 291 -10.56 16.03 -2.48
C THR A 291 -9.65 16.77 -3.47
N PRO A 292 -8.85 17.80 -3.08
CA PRO A 292 -8.00 18.52 -4.03
C PRO A 292 -6.94 17.64 -4.70
N TRP A 293 -6.40 16.65 -3.99
CA TRP A 293 -5.44 15.72 -4.57
C TRP A 293 -6.11 14.78 -5.57
N VAL A 294 -7.29 14.25 -5.23
CA VAL A 294 -8.05 13.36 -6.13
C VAL A 294 -8.46 14.08 -7.41
N GLU A 295 -8.94 15.33 -7.30
CA GLU A 295 -9.33 16.15 -8.46
C GLU A 295 -8.17 16.41 -9.41
N GLU A 296 -6.98 16.75 -8.86
CA GLU A 296 -5.78 16.95 -9.67
C GLU A 296 -5.33 15.62 -10.31
N LEU A 297 -5.27 14.54 -9.54
CA LEU A 297 -4.84 13.24 -10.04
C LEU A 297 -5.75 12.67 -11.11
N LEU A 298 -7.05 12.94 -11.05
CA LEU A 298 -8.03 12.52 -12.07
C LEU A 298 -7.78 13.19 -13.44
N ASN A 299 -7.05 14.30 -13.50
CA ASN A 299 -6.66 14.91 -14.77
C ASN A 299 -5.55 14.12 -15.48
N HIS A 300 -4.82 13.25 -14.76
CA HIS A 300 -3.61 12.58 -15.23
C HIS A 300 -3.67 11.07 -15.19
N TYR A 301 -4.39 10.49 -14.18
CA TYR A 301 -4.32 9.06 -13.84
C TYR A 301 -5.70 8.45 -13.71
N ARG A 302 -5.79 7.15 -13.95
CA ARG A 302 -7.01 6.38 -13.69
C ARG A 302 -7.22 6.20 -12.19
N VAL A 303 -8.44 6.44 -11.71
CA VAL A 303 -8.82 6.26 -10.31
C VAL A 303 -10.01 5.30 -10.24
N LEU A 304 -9.83 4.23 -9.49
CA LEU A 304 -10.85 3.25 -9.17
C LEU A 304 -11.19 3.36 -7.69
N TYR A 305 -12.42 3.70 -7.37
CA TYR A 305 -13.03 3.43 -6.08
C TYR A 305 -13.85 2.14 -6.19
N TYR A 306 -13.58 1.16 -5.35
CA TYR A 306 -14.43 -0.02 -5.22
C TYR A 306 -14.91 -0.17 -3.78
N HIS A 307 -16.15 -0.66 -3.59
CA HIS A 307 -16.77 -0.69 -2.27
C HIS A 307 -17.69 -1.90 -2.14
N GLY A 308 -17.57 -2.63 -1.02
CA GLY A 308 -18.50 -3.69 -0.66
C GLY A 308 -19.86 -3.12 -0.29
N LYS A 309 -20.94 -3.60 -0.92
CA LYS A 309 -22.30 -3.09 -0.61
C LYS A 309 -22.76 -3.41 0.80
N ASP A 310 -22.20 -4.45 1.40
CA ASP A 310 -22.55 -4.93 2.73
C ASP A 310 -21.51 -4.50 3.78
N ASP A 311 -20.71 -3.45 3.47
CA ASP A 311 -19.71 -2.90 4.40
C ASP A 311 -20.41 -2.33 5.65
N PRO A 312 -20.17 -2.91 6.86
CA PRO A 312 -20.78 -2.43 8.08
C PRO A 312 -20.06 -1.24 8.71
N ARG A 313 -18.84 -0.91 8.20
CA ARG A 313 -17.97 0.14 8.77
C ARG A 313 -18.13 1.47 8.05
N LEU A 314 -18.03 1.42 6.72
CA LEU A 314 -18.12 2.57 5.84
C LEU A 314 -19.24 2.37 4.83
N ASN A 315 -20.11 3.36 4.73
CA ASN A 315 -21.26 3.25 3.82
C ASN A 315 -20.82 3.60 2.39
N TYR A 316 -20.99 2.69 1.44
CA TYR A 316 -20.67 2.93 0.03
C TYR A 316 -21.34 4.18 -0.55
N THR A 317 -22.47 4.63 0.03
CA THR A 317 -23.16 5.86 -0.42
C THR A 317 -22.31 7.11 -0.21
N ASP A 318 -21.37 7.09 0.73
CA ASP A 318 -20.48 8.23 0.96
C ASP A 318 -19.40 8.28 -0.11
N THR A 319 -18.85 7.15 -0.55
CA THR A 319 -18.00 7.05 -1.75
C THR A 319 -18.72 7.56 -3.00
N VAL A 320 -20.00 7.16 -3.20
CA VAL A 320 -20.81 7.63 -4.33
C VAL A 320 -21.01 9.14 -4.27
N LYS A 321 -21.43 9.68 -3.12
CA LYS A 321 -21.62 11.14 -2.93
C LYS A 321 -20.33 11.92 -3.10
N PHE A 322 -19.21 11.38 -2.63
CA PHE A 322 -17.90 11.97 -2.83
C PHE A 322 -17.55 12.05 -4.33
N ALA A 323 -17.66 10.93 -5.05
CA ALA A 323 -17.38 10.86 -6.47
C ALA A 323 -18.23 11.82 -7.32
N GLU A 324 -19.51 12.01 -6.96
CA GLU A 324 -20.43 12.95 -7.64
C GLU A 324 -20.07 14.44 -7.41
N LYS A 325 -19.26 14.76 -6.40
CA LYS A 325 -18.85 16.13 -6.06
C LYS A 325 -17.50 16.51 -6.64
N LEU A 326 -16.68 15.53 -7.07
CA LEU A 326 -15.35 15.79 -7.62
C LEU A 326 -15.44 16.61 -8.90
N VAL A 327 -14.50 17.55 -9.08
CA VAL A 327 -14.41 18.44 -10.23
C VAL A 327 -13.07 18.28 -10.92
N TRP A 328 -13.07 17.76 -12.15
CA TRP A 328 -11.87 17.59 -12.99
C TRP A 328 -12.26 17.63 -14.48
N ASN A 329 -11.31 17.51 -15.40
CA ASN A 329 -11.56 17.62 -16.83
C ASN A 329 -12.56 16.59 -17.41
N GLY A 330 -12.75 15.47 -16.71
CA GLY A 330 -13.66 14.38 -17.11
C GLY A 330 -15.00 14.35 -16.37
N PHE A 331 -15.29 15.32 -15.49
CA PHE A 331 -16.41 15.21 -14.56
C PHE A 331 -17.77 15.19 -15.24
N GLU A 332 -17.97 15.93 -16.35
CA GLU A 332 -19.25 15.90 -17.08
C GLU A 332 -19.54 14.52 -17.71
N LYS A 333 -18.49 13.82 -18.16
CA LYS A 333 -18.62 12.44 -18.64
C LYS A 333 -19.06 11.50 -17.52
N TYR A 334 -18.51 11.68 -16.32
CA TYR A 334 -18.87 10.88 -15.16
C TYR A 334 -20.29 11.19 -14.67
N ARG A 335 -20.66 12.46 -14.54
CA ARG A 335 -22.00 12.88 -14.10
C ARG A 335 -23.11 12.38 -15.04
N SER A 336 -22.91 12.47 -16.34
CA SER A 336 -23.88 12.02 -17.34
C SER A 336 -23.93 10.50 -17.52
N ALA A 337 -22.91 9.77 -17.06
CA ALA A 337 -22.87 8.31 -17.13
C ALA A 337 -23.95 7.68 -16.22
N LYS A 338 -24.53 6.58 -16.69
CA LYS A 338 -25.46 5.77 -15.92
C LYS A 338 -24.73 4.67 -15.18
N TRP A 339 -25.28 4.25 -14.07
CA TRP A 339 -24.90 3.00 -13.43
C TRP A 339 -25.25 1.85 -14.37
N THR A 340 -24.32 0.92 -14.54
CA THR A 340 -24.50 -0.32 -15.31
C THR A 340 -24.30 -1.52 -14.41
N GLU A 341 -24.94 -2.63 -14.76
CA GLU A 341 -24.65 -3.90 -14.13
C GLU A 341 -23.19 -4.29 -14.41
N TRP A 342 -22.49 -4.73 -13.37
CA TRP A 342 -21.16 -5.29 -13.49
C TRP A 342 -21.24 -6.81 -13.34
N THR A 343 -20.68 -7.53 -14.32
CA THR A 343 -20.70 -8.98 -14.33
C THR A 343 -19.30 -9.56 -14.33
N VAL A 344 -19.14 -10.69 -13.65
CA VAL A 344 -17.93 -11.50 -13.66
C VAL A 344 -18.30 -12.93 -14.02
N LYS A 345 -17.67 -13.47 -15.07
CA LYS A 345 -18.02 -14.82 -15.61
C LYS A 345 -19.52 -14.98 -15.93
N GLY A 346 -20.17 -13.89 -16.34
CA GLY A 346 -21.60 -13.88 -16.70
C GLY A 346 -22.57 -13.82 -15.51
N ALA A 347 -22.08 -13.73 -14.28
CA ALA A 347 -22.92 -13.57 -13.09
C ALA A 347 -22.94 -12.11 -12.62
N ASP A 348 -24.07 -11.63 -12.13
CA ASP A 348 -24.19 -10.31 -11.48
C ASP A 348 -23.18 -10.21 -10.32
N ALA A 349 -22.31 -9.24 -10.41
CA ALA A 349 -21.23 -9.01 -9.45
C ALA A 349 -21.37 -7.65 -8.76
N GLY A 350 -22.18 -6.74 -9.30
CA GLY A 350 -22.34 -5.42 -8.71
C GLY A 350 -22.80 -4.33 -9.68
N ASN A 351 -22.48 -3.10 -9.36
CA ASN A 351 -22.80 -1.93 -10.17
C ASN A 351 -21.56 -1.09 -10.44
N LEU A 352 -21.42 -0.65 -11.67
CA LEU A 352 -20.30 0.16 -12.14
C LEU A 352 -20.79 1.49 -12.71
N LYS A 353 -20.10 2.56 -12.35
CA LYS A 353 -20.24 3.86 -13.01
C LYS A 353 -18.85 4.37 -13.40
N THR A 354 -18.67 4.72 -14.68
CA THR A 354 -17.39 5.21 -15.21
C THR A 354 -17.57 6.44 -16.06
N GLY A 355 -16.59 7.33 -16.00
CA GLY A 355 -16.51 8.50 -16.88
C GLY A 355 -15.18 9.23 -16.74
N GLY A 356 -14.57 9.59 -17.87
CA GLY A 356 -13.19 10.11 -17.86
C GLY A 356 -12.24 9.09 -17.22
N ASN A 357 -11.46 9.54 -16.27
CA ASN A 357 -10.50 8.72 -15.54
C ASN A 357 -11.05 8.10 -14.24
N LEU A 358 -12.34 8.33 -13.92
CA LEU A 358 -12.96 7.83 -12.69
C LEU A 358 -13.83 6.60 -12.95
N ALA A 359 -13.64 5.57 -12.15
CA ALA A 359 -14.53 4.43 -12.01
C ALA A 359 -14.97 4.26 -10.54
N VAL A 360 -16.26 4.06 -10.32
CA VAL A 360 -16.82 3.64 -9.02
C VAL A 360 -17.52 2.31 -9.20
N LEU A 361 -17.07 1.31 -8.47
CA LEU A 361 -17.53 -0.06 -8.52
C LEU A 361 -18.10 -0.49 -7.17
N LEU A 362 -19.36 -0.85 -7.13
CA LEU A 362 -20.05 -1.40 -5.96
C LEU A 362 -20.14 -2.92 -6.09
N VAL A 363 -19.54 -3.64 -5.17
CA VAL A 363 -19.42 -5.10 -5.23
C VAL A 363 -20.51 -5.75 -4.38
N ASN A 364 -21.34 -6.60 -5.01
CA ASN A 364 -22.39 -7.34 -4.31
C ASN A 364 -21.82 -8.42 -3.39
N ASN A 365 -22.44 -8.63 -2.23
CA ASN A 365 -22.07 -9.65 -1.23
C ASN A 365 -20.61 -9.51 -0.77
N ALA A 366 -20.13 -8.29 -0.64
CA ALA A 366 -18.81 -7.96 -0.08
C ALA A 366 -19.00 -6.99 1.08
N ARG A 367 -18.24 -7.24 2.16
CA ARG A 367 -18.10 -6.35 3.29
C ARG A 367 -16.84 -5.48 3.11
N HIS A 368 -16.32 -4.93 4.21
CA HIS A 368 -15.21 -3.98 4.25
C HIS A 368 -13.96 -4.45 3.49
N MET A 369 -13.47 -5.64 3.72
CA MET A 369 -12.33 -6.24 3.01
C MET A 369 -12.82 -7.03 1.78
N VAL A 370 -13.13 -6.32 0.68
CA VAL A 370 -13.73 -6.92 -0.53
C VAL A 370 -13.02 -8.19 -1.01
N PRO A 371 -11.67 -8.27 -1.05
CA PRO A 371 -10.99 -9.47 -1.54
C PRO A 371 -11.21 -10.72 -0.69
N ILE A 372 -11.51 -10.58 0.60
CA ILE A 372 -11.86 -11.72 1.47
C ILE A 372 -13.20 -12.34 1.02
N PHE A 373 -14.20 -11.49 0.82
CA PHE A 373 -15.58 -11.94 0.55
C PHE A 373 -15.80 -12.30 -0.92
N GLN A 374 -15.10 -11.61 -1.84
CA GLN A 374 -15.28 -11.77 -3.29
C GLN A 374 -13.91 -11.88 -4.02
N PRO A 375 -13.09 -12.90 -3.72
CA PRO A 375 -11.71 -12.98 -4.22
C PRO A 375 -11.63 -13.04 -5.76
N GLU A 376 -12.49 -13.79 -6.42
CA GLU A 376 -12.48 -13.88 -7.90
C GLU A 376 -12.93 -12.58 -8.56
N ARG A 377 -13.92 -11.89 -7.96
CA ARG A 377 -14.38 -10.59 -8.46
C ARG A 377 -13.32 -9.52 -8.27
N SER A 378 -12.68 -9.52 -7.11
CA SER A 378 -11.54 -8.64 -6.81
C SER A 378 -10.40 -8.83 -7.80
N LEU A 379 -10.01 -10.08 -8.09
CA LEU A 379 -8.97 -10.37 -9.09
C LEU A 379 -9.37 -9.94 -10.50
N ALA A 380 -10.61 -10.18 -10.91
CA ALA A 380 -11.12 -9.76 -12.22
C ALA A 380 -11.11 -8.23 -12.37
N MET A 381 -11.55 -7.51 -11.33
CA MET A 381 -11.55 -6.07 -11.26
C MET A 381 -10.15 -5.49 -11.40
N ILE A 382 -9.22 -5.91 -10.54
CA ILE A 382 -7.88 -5.31 -10.50
C ILE A 382 -7.08 -5.63 -11.77
N ASN A 383 -7.21 -6.82 -12.32
CA ASN A 383 -6.54 -7.20 -13.56
C ASN A 383 -6.98 -6.34 -14.76
N LYS A 384 -8.28 -6.07 -14.90
CA LYS A 384 -8.79 -5.16 -15.93
C LYS A 384 -8.32 -3.73 -15.69
N PHE A 385 -8.36 -3.27 -14.44
CA PHE A 385 -7.95 -1.92 -14.08
C PHE A 385 -6.49 -1.64 -14.41
N VAL A 386 -5.56 -2.52 -14.01
CA VAL A 386 -4.13 -2.30 -14.27
C VAL A 386 -3.78 -2.39 -15.76
N ARG A 387 -4.52 -3.18 -16.54
CA ARG A 387 -4.33 -3.26 -18.01
C ARG A 387 -5.02 -2.13 -18.78
N GLY A 388 -5.80 -1.26 -18.11
CA GLY A 388 -6.58 -0.22 -18.78
C GLY A 388 -7.72 -0.74 -19.65
N GLU A 389 -8.19 -1.95 -19.36
CA GLU A 389 -9.32 -2.57 -20.04
C GLU A 389 -10.64 -2.04 -19.43
N PRO A 390 -11.74 -2.02 -20.21
CA PRO A 390 -13.05 -1.73 -19.66
C PRO A 390 -13.38 -2.70 -18.52
N LEU A 391 -13.88 -2.17 -17.39
CA LEU A 391 -14.25 -2.99 -16.25
C LEU A 391 -15.51 -3.83 -16.50
N MET A 392 -16.35 -3.42 -17.50
CA MET A 392 -17.52 -4.17 -17.94
C MET A 392 -17.18 -5.51 -18.57
#